data_60d378b7ab6579305804f0fbdb35806b
#
_entry.id   60d378b7ab6579305804f0fbdb35806b
#
_cell.length_a   1.000
_cell.length_b   1.000
_cell.length_c   1.000
_cell.angle_alpha   90.00
_cell.angle_beta   90.00
_cell.angle_gamma   90.00
#
_symmetry.space_group_name_H-M   'P 1'
#
loop_
_entity.id
_entity.type
_entity.pdbx_description
1 polymer ?
#
loop_
_entity_poly.entity_id
_entity_poly.type
_entity_poly.pdbx_seq_one_letter_code
_entity_poly.pdbx_strand_id
1 'polypeptide(L)'
;MRILGLDIGSKTIGVAVSDPLGWTAQGVTTIKRDCYTKDVEAVMKICKEYGVETIVAGMPKNMNGTIGQSGEMVKNLCEQIEKSFDGKIEFWDERLTTVAAHRAMLEADLSRAKRKKIVDKIAATYILQGYLDRISK
;
A
#
# COMPACT_ATOMS: atom_id res chain seq x y z
N MET A 1 -6.71 15.93 -7.04
CA MET A 1 -6.97 14.94 -5.95
C MET A 1 -5.94 13.81 -6.02
N ARG A 2 -5.25 13.53 -4.92
CA ARG A 2 -4.25 12.45 -4.92
C ARG A 2 -4.66 11.31 -4.01
N ILE A 3 -4.28 10.12 -4.43
CA ILE A 3 -4.58 8.87 -3.73
C ILE A 3 -3.26 8.19 -3.38
N LEU A 4 -3.15 7.73 -2.14
CA LEU A 4 -1.96 7.03 -1.66
C LEU A 4 -2.24 5.53 -1.63
N GLY A 5 -1.32 4.74 -2.17
CA GLY A 5 -1.39 3.29 -2.09
C GLY A 5 -0.41 2.76 -1.06
N LEU A 6 -0.86 1.83 -0.22
CA LEU A 6 -0.04 1.22 0.81
C LEU A 6 -0.01 -0.30 0.67
N ASP A 7 1.19 -0.86 0.70
CA ASP A 7 1.39 -2.30 0.85
C ASP A 7 2.00 -2.53 2.24
N ILE A 8 1.15 -2.92 3.19
CA ILE A 8 1.53 -3.02 4.60
C ILE A 8 2.03 -4.42 4.91
N GLY A 9 3.32 -4.54 5.17
CA GLY A 9 3.93 -5.79 5.60
C GLY A 9 4.30 -5.79 7.07
N SER A 10 4.84 -6.88 7.55
CA SER A 10 5.28 -7.00 8.95
C SER A 10 6.53 -6.18 9.26
N LYS A 11 7.36 -5.93 8.25
CA LYS A 11 8.64 -5.23 8.42
C LYS A 11 8.72 -3.90 7.70
N THR A 12 7.93 -3.73 6.64
CA THR A 12 7.98 -2.54 5.79
C THR A 12 6.59 -2.18 5.30
N ILE A 13 6.44 -0.91 4.91
CA ILE A 13 5.25 -0.43 4.21
C ILE A 13 5.71 0.15 2.88
N GLY A 14 5.28 -0.46 1.78
CA GLY A 14 5.49 0.09 0.45
C GLY A 14 4.51 1.22 0.20
N VAL A 15 4.97 2.31 -0.40
CA VAL A 15 4.16 3.51 -0.61
C VAL A 15 4.20 3.95 -2.06
N ALA A 16 3.02 4.21 -2.62
CA ALA A 16 2.87 4.78 -3.95
C ALA A 16 1.85 5.92 -3.89
N VAL A 17 1.92 6.83 -4.84
CA VAL A 17 1.00 7.95 -4.93
C VAL A 17 0.50 8.09 -6.37
N SER A 18 -0.76 8.50 -6.54
CA SER A 18 -1.28 8.80 -7.88
C SER A 18 -0.71 10.12 -8.38
N ASP A 19 -0.65 10.27 -9.70
CA ASP A 19 -0.37 11.57 -10.28
C ASP A 19 -1.53 12.53 -9.98
N PRO A 20 -1.34 13.85 -10.19
CA PRO A 20 -2.40 14.81 -9.87
C PRO A 20 -3.73 14.58 -10.60
N LEU A 21 -3.69 13.90 -11.74
CA LEU A 21 -4.88 13.57 -12.51
C LEU A 21 -5.54 12.26 -12.10
N GLY A 22 -4.87 11.48 -11.26
CA GLY A 22 -5.40 10.19 -10.81
C GLY A 22 -5.37 9.08 -11.85
N TRP A 23 -4.44 9.13 -12.81
CA TRP A 23 -4.37 8.17 -13.91
C TRP A 23 -3.34 7.07 -13.68
N THR A 24 -2.18 7.43 -13.10
CA THR A 24 -1.08 6.50 -12.93
C THR A 24 -0.59 6.48 -11.48
N ALA A 25 -0.12 5.31 -11.05
CA ALA A 25 0.50 5.13 -9.75
C ALA A 25 2.02 5.22 -9.88
N GLN A 26 2.64 5.95 -8.97
CA GLN A 26 4.09 6.13 -8.93
C GLN A 26 4.62 5.70 -7.57
N GLY A 27 5.68 4.90 -7.56
CA GLY A 27 6.33 4.47 -6.33
C GLY A 27 7.01 5.66 -5.63
N VAL A 28 6.78 5.78 -4.33
CA VAL A 28 7.34 6.87 -3.54
C VAL A 28 8.51 6.39 -2.69
N THR A 29 8.25 5.44 -1.80
CA THR A 29 9.25 4.98 -0.85
C THR A 29 8.82 3.67 -0.20
N THR A 30 9.72 3.12 0.62
CA THR A 30 9.41 2.02 1.50
C THR A 30 9.72 2.49 2.93
N ILE A 31 8.72 2.42 3.79
CA ILE A 31 8.86 2.80 5.21
C ILE A 31 9.25 1.55 6.00
N LYS A 32 10.31 1.64 6.79
CA LYS A 32 10.67 0.57 7.72
C LYS A 32 9.75 0.66 8.94
N ARG A 33 9.11 -0.45 9.29
CA ARG A 33 8.17 -0.47 10.39
C ARG A 33 8.86 -0.35 11.75
N ASP A 34 8.19 0.37 12.64
CA ASP A 34 8.57 0.55 14.02
C ASP A 34 7.31 0.30 14.87
N CYS A 35 6.99 1.16 15.82
CA CYS A 35 5.70 1.09 16.53
C CYS A 35 4.59 1.76 15.73
N TYR A 36 3.35 1.49 16.07
CA TYR A 36 2.20 2.07 15.36
C TYR A 36 2.25 3.60 15.29
N THR A 37 2.63 4.25 16.40
CA THR A 37 2.69 5.71 16.44
C THR A 37 3.65 6.26 15.38
N LYS A 38 4.84 5.69 15.28
CA LYS A 38 5.84 6.13 14.29
C LYS A 38 5.42 5.78 12.87
N ASP A 39 4.80 4.63 12.68
CA ASP A 39 4.31 4.21 11.37
C ASP A 39 3.24 5.17 10.87
N VAL A 40 2.30 5.55 11.74
CA VAL A 40 1.25 6.52 11.42
C VAL A 40 1.86 7.88 11.09
N GLU A 41 2.82 8.34 11.89
CA GLU A 41 3.48 9.62 11.63
C GLU A 41 4.16 9.64 10.26
N ALA A 42 4.86 8.55 9.89
CA ALA A 42 5.52 8.45 8.61
C ALA A 42 4.53 8.51 7.44
N VAL A 43 3.41 7.79 7.56
CA VAL A 43 2.35 7.82 6.54
C VAL A 43 1.72 9.21 6.45
N MET A 44 1.41 9.82 7.58
CA MET A 44 0.77 11.14 7.61
C MET A 44 1.67 12.23 7.03
N LYS A 45 2.97 12.12 7.25
CA LYS A 45 3.93 13.05 6.66
C LYS A 45 3.88 12.99 5.13
N ILE A 46 3.82 11.81 4.57
CA ILE A 46 3.70 11.63 3.12
C ILE A 46 2.36 12.15 2.62
N CYS A 47 1.28 11.87 3.32
CA CYS A 47 -0.05 12.38 2.97
C CYS A 47 -0.07 13.89 2.89
N LYS A 48 0.56 14.55 3.86
CA LYS A 48 0.64 16.01 3.90
C LYS A 48 1.49 16.55 2.75
N GLU A 49 2.62 15.90 2.48
CA GLU A 49 3.54 16.31 1.43
C GLU A 49 2.89 16.28 0.04
N TYR A 50 2.08 15.27 -0.23
CA TYR A 50 1.44 15.09 -1.53
C TYR A 50 0.00 15.57 -1.60
N GLY A 51 -0.57 16.05 -0.49
CA GLY A 51 -1.96 16.48 -0.48
C GLY A 51 -2.94 15.33 -0.70
N VAL A 52 -2.72 14.21 -0.03
CA VAL A 52 -3.51 12.99 -0.20
C VAL A 52 -4.88 13.11 0.46
N GLU A 53 -5.93 12.76 -0.28
CA GLU A 53 -7.31 12.76 0.21
C GLU A 53 -7.86 11.36 0.47
N THR A 54 -7.30 10.36 -0.19
CA THR A 54 -7.74 8.95 -0.07
C THR A 54 -6.53 8.05 0.07
N ILE A 55 -6.62 7.09 0.98
CA ILE A 55 -5.61 6.04 1.14
C ILE A 55 -6.25 4.72 0.72
N VAL A 56 -5.54 3.97 -0.12
CA VAL A 56 -5.92 2.62 -0.53
C VAL A 56 -4.88 1.66 0.03
N ALA A 57 -5.31 0.77 0.90
CA ALA A 57 -4.43 -0.25 1.48
C ALA A 57 -4.74 -1.61 0.87
N GLY A 58 -3.70 -2.32 0.46
CA GLY A 58 -3.87 -3.68 -0.03
C GLY A 58 -4.30 -4.60 1.10
N MET A 59 -5.35 -5.38 0.88
CA MET A 59 -5.86 -6.35 1.85
C MET A 59 -5.53 -7.75 1.36
N PRO A 60 -4.55 -8.44 2.00
CA PRO A 60 -4.24 -9.82 1.65
C PRO A 60 -5.36 -10.72 2.15
N LYS A 61 -6.03 -11.41 1.22
CA LYS A 61 -7.10 -12.36 1.56
C LYS A 61 -6.70 -13.77 1.17
N ASN A 62 -7.17 -14.74 1.93
CA ASN A 62 -7.05 -16.13 1.57
C ASN A 62 -7.95 -16.44 0.36
N MET A 63 -7.70 -17.55 -0.30
CA MET A 63 -8.48 -17.91 -1.50
C MET A 63 -9.97 -18.02 -1.23
N ASN A 64 -10.36 -18.37 -0.01
CA ASN A 64 -11.78 -18.46 0.38
C ASN A 64 -12.39 -17.12 0.80
N GLY A 65 -11.66 -16.01 0.66
CA GLY A 65 -12.17 -14.69 0.99
C GLY A 65 -11.98 -14.24 2.43
N THR A 66 -11.48 -15.11 3.31
CA THR A 66 -11.22 -14.74 4.70
C THR A 66 -9.90 -14.00 4.82
N ILE A 67 -9.79 -13.16 5.84
CA ILE A 67 -8.53 -12.48 6.15
C ILE A 67 -7.77 -13.29 7.20
N GLY A 68 -6.45 -13.40 7.01
CA GLY A 68 -5.58 -14.06 7.97
C GLY A 68 -4.88 -13.03 8.85
N GLN A 69 -3.79 -13.46 9.48
CA GLN A 69 -2.97 -12.62 10.35
C GLN A 69 -2.47 -11.35 9.65
N SER A 70 -2.06 -11.48 8.39
CA SER A 70 -1.60 -10.31 7.61
C SER A 70 -2.71 -9.30 7.38
N GLY A 71 -3.92 -9.79 7.11
CA GLY A 71 -5.09 -8.92 6.93
C GLY A 71 -5.48 -8.20 8.20
N GLU A 72 -5.40 -8.89 9.35
CA GLU A 72 -5.67 -8.26 10.65
C GLU A 72 -4.65 -7.15 10.96
N MET A 73 -3.39 -7.38 10.63
CA MET A 73 -2.34 -6.38 10.81
C MET A 73 -2.63 -5.12 9.97
N VAL A 74 -3.05 -5.31 8.73
CA VAL A 74 -3.41 -4.20 7.83
C VAL A 74 -4.58 -3.41 8.42
N LYS A 75 -5.63 -4.09 8.88
CA LYS A 75 -6.78 -3.44 9.51
C LYS A 75 -6.38 -2.65 10.74
N ASN A 76 -5.56 -3.23 11.59
CA ASN A 76 -5.14 -2.58 12.84
C ASN A 76 -4.36 -1.29 12.57
N LEU A 77 -3.43 -1.33 11.62
CA LEU A 77 -2.68 -0.12 11.27
C LEU A 77 -3.58 0.93 10.64
N CYS A 78 -4.48 0.54 9.76
CA CYS A 78 -5.42 1.48 9.13
C CYS A 78 -6.37 2.12 10.13
N GLU A 79 -6.77 1.40 11.17
CA GLU A 79 -7.57 1.97 12.25
C GLU A 79 -6.79 3.07 12.98
N GLN A 80 -5.50 2.88 13.19
CA GLN A 80 -4.65 3.90 13.81
C GLN A 80 -4.45 5.11 12.89
N ILE A 81 -4.26 4.87 11.60
CA ILE A 81 -4.13 5.94 10.61
C ILE A 81 -5.43 6.77 10.56
N GLU A 82 -6.58 6.11 10.58
CA GLU A 82 -7.89 6.76 10.53
C GLU A 82 -8.07 7.82 11.63
N LYS A 83 -7.49 7.60 12.79
CA LYS A 83 -7.60 8.54 13.91
C LYS A 83 -6.92 9.88 13.63
N SER A 84 -5.95 9.91 12.72
CA SER A 84 -5.18 11.11 12.38
C SER A 84 -5.42 11.63 10.97
N PHE A 85 -6.11 10.84 10.15
CA PHE A 85 -6.32 11.16 8.74
C PHE A 85 -7.76 11.58 8.50
N ASP A 86 -7.96 12.78 7.96
CA ASP A 86 -9.29 13.33 7.70
C ASP A 86 -9.93 12.80 6.43
N GLY A 87 -9.17 12.13 5.58
CA GLY A 87 -9.67 11.62 4.33
C GLY A 87 -10.29 10.24 4.44
N LYS A 88 -10.44 9.59 3.30
CA LYS A 88 -11.07 8.29 3.18
C LYS A 88 -10.02 7.19 3.11
N ILE A 89 -10.26 6.07 3.79
CA ILE A 89 -9.40 4.88 3.69
C ILE A 89 -10.23 3.77 3.07
N GLU A 90 -9.70 3.18 1.99
CA GLU A 90 -10.33 2.06 1.32
C GLU A 90 -9.37 0.87 1.25
N PHE A 91 -9.92 -0.34 1.19
CA PHE A 91 -9.13 -1.55 1.06
C PHE A 91 -9.26 -2.10 -0.35
N TRP A 92 -8.14 -2.61 -0.87
CA TRP A 92 -8.09 -3.26 -2.16
C TRP A 92 -7.79 -4.74 -1.95
N ASP A 93 -8.66 -5.60 -2.47
CA ASP A 93 -8.45 -7.04 -2.41
C ASP A 93 -7.30 -7.41 -3.37
N GLU A 94 -6.15 -7.83 -2.82
CA GLU A 94 -4.97 -8.16 -3.62
C GLU A 94 -5.19 -9.31 -4.60
N ARG A 95 -6.24 -10.12 -4.40
CA ARG A 95 -6.59 -11.18 -5.36
C ARG A 95 -7.07 -10.62 -6.71
N LEU A 96 -7.46 -9.35 -6.74
CA LEU A 96 -7.94 -8.69 -7.96
C LEU A 96 -6.81 -8.17 -8.84
N THR A 97 -5.56 -8.31 -8.42
CA THR A 97 -4.39 -7.86 -9.17
C THR A 97 -3.37 -8.99 -9.27
N THR A 98 -2.35 -8.77 -10.10
CA THR A 98 -1.24 -9.72 -10.25
C THR A 98 -0.08 -9.42 -9.29
N VAL A 99 -0.36 -8.74 -8.17
CA VAL A 99 0.66 -8.33 -7.20
C VAL A 99 1.51 -9.50 -6.71
N ALA A 100 0.86 -10.60 -6.32
CA ALA A 100 1.58 -11.77 -5.81
C ALA A 100 2.50 -12.38 -6.87
N ALA A 101 2.03 -12.48 -8.11
CA ALA A 101 2.83 -13.03 -9.20
C ALA A 101 4.03 -12.16 -9.52
N HIS A 102 3.84 -10.84 -9.59
CA HIS A 102 4.95 -9.90 -9.84
C HIS A 102 5.95 -9.91 -8.69
N ARG A 103 5.47 -10.00 -7.46
CA ARG A 103 6.33 -10.09 -6.29
C ARG A 103 7.22 -11.33 -6.35
N ALA A 104 6.65 -12.49 -6.69
CA ALA A 104 7.38 -13.74 -6.80
C ALA A 104 8.45 -13.67 -7.90
N MET A 105 8.12 -13.08 -9.05
CA MET A 105 9.06 -12.92 -10.15
C MET A 105 10.25 -12.03 -9.77
N LEU A 106 9.97 -10.91 -9.11
CA LEU A 106 11.02 -9.99 -8.68
C LEU A 106 11.92 -10.62 -7.62
N GLU A 107 11.35 -11.40 -6.71
CA GLU A 107 12.11 -12.09 -5.67
C GLU A 107 13.06 -13.14 -6.22
N ALA A 108 12.77 -13.69 -7.39
CA ALA A 108 13.65 -14.68 -8.04
C ALA A 108 14.92 -14.05 -8.65
N ASP A 109 14.85 -12.76 -9.03
CA ASP A 109 15.89 -12.11 -9.83
C ASP A 109 16.77 -11.11 -9.07
N LEU A 110 16.43 -10.74 -7.85
CA LEU A 110 17.11 -9.70 -7.11
C LEU A 110 17.83 -10.21 -5.86
N SER A 111 18.85 -9.51 -5.42
CA SER A 111 19.51 -9.82 -4.16
C SER A 111 18.56 -9.57 -2.99
N ARG A 112 18.74 -10.32 -1.90
CA ARG A 112 17.78 -10.35 -0.79
C ARG A 112 17.45 -8.96 -0.20
N ALA A 113 18.45 -8.12 0.01
CA ALA A 113 18.25 -6.81 0.61
C ALA A 113 17.59 -5.80 -0.34
N LYS A 114 18.06 -5.77 -1.59
CA LYS A 114 17.49 -4.90 -2.62
C LYS A 114 16.11 -5.34 -3.04
N ARG A 115 15.90 -6.65 -3.08
CA ARG A 115 14.64 -7.29 -3.44
C ARG A 115 13.48 -6.78 -2.61
N LYS A 116 13.65 -6.75 -1.30
CA LYS A 116 12.55 -6.41 -0.42
C LYS A 116 12.07 -4.97 -0.58
N LYS A 117 12.99 -4.01 -0.65
CA LYS A 117 12.63 -2.60 -0.83
C LYS A 117 11.93 -2.33 -2.16
N ILE A 118 12.44 -2.93 -3.24
CA ILE A 118 11.88 -2.74 -4.57
C ILE A 118 10.52 -3.42 -4.68
N VAL A 119 10.40 -4.65 -4.19
CA VAL A 119 9.17 -5.44 -4.26
C VAL A 119 8.02 -4.74 -3.53
N ASP A 120 8.25 -4.26 -2.31
CA ASP A 120 7.21 -3.59 -1.52
C ASP A 120 6.74 -2.30 -2.20
N LYS A 121 7.65 -1.52 -2.76
CA LYS A 121 7.29 -0.29 -3.48
C LYS A 121 6.52 -0.60 -4.76
N ILE A 122 6.92 -1.62 -5.49
CA ILE A 122 6.23 -2.05 -6.71
C ILE A 122 4.86 -2.63 -6.37
N ALA A 123 4.76 -3.41 -5.30
CA ALA A 123 3.48 -3.94 -4.85
C ALA A 123 2.49 -2.83 -4.54
N ALA A 124 2.92 -1.77 -3.85
CA ALA A 124 2.08 -0.61 -3.57
C ALA A 124 1.63 0.07 -4.87
N THR A 125 2.51 0.15 -5.87
CA THR A 125 2.20 0.71 -7.18
C THR A 125 1.11 -0.10 -7.89
N TYR A 126 1.20 -1.43 -7.87
CA TYR A 126 0.18 -2.30 -8.48
C TYR A 126 -1.15 -2.22 -7.75
N ILE A 127 -1.15 -2.16 -6.43
CA ILE A 127 -2.37 -2.00 -5.63
C ILE A 127 -3.07 -0.70 -6.03
N LEU A 128 -2.34 0.39 -6.05
CA LEU A 128 -2.89 1.69 -6.38
C LEU A 128 -3.35 1.74 -7.84
N GLN A 129 -2.57 1.22 -8.78
CA GLN A 129 -2.94 1.23 -10.19
C GLN A 129 -4.23 0.42 -10.41
N GLY A 130 -4.37 -0.73 -9.78
CA GLY A 130 -5.60 -1.52 -9.85
C GLY A 130 -6.82 -0.73 -9.40
N TYR A 131 -6.67 -0.01 -8.29
CA TYR A 131 -7.74 0.85 -7.79
C TYR A 131 -8.06 2.00 -8.76
N LEU A 132 -7.04 2.67 -9.28
CA LEU A 132 -7.22 3.79 -10.23
C LEU A 132 -7.92 3.32 -11.51
N ASP A 133 -7.53 2.17 -12.03
CA ASP A 133 -8.15 1.61 -13.23
C ASP A 133 -9.62 1.30 -13.00
N ARG A 134 -9.98 0.87 -11.80
CA ARG A 134 -11.36 0.54 -11.46
C ARG A 134 -12.24 1.79 -11.35
N ILE A 135 -11.75 2.85 -10.73
CA ILE A 135 -12.55 4.07 -10.53
C ILE A 135 -12.62 4.95 -11.76
N SER A 136 -11.72 4.75 -12.73
CA SER A 136 -11.70 5.58 -13.95
C SER A 136 -12.69 5.12 -15.01
N LYS A 137 -13.40 4.04 -14.75
CA LYS A 137 -14.39 3.51 -15.72
C LYS A 137 -15.76 4.15 -15.54
#